data_a852a221614033a98996da53c3c4c53e
#
_entry.id   a852a221614033a98996da53c3c4c53e
#
_cell.length_a   1.000
_cell.length_b   1.000
_cell.length_c   1.000
_cell.angle_alpha   90.00
_cell.angle_beta   90.00
_cell.angle_gamma   90.00
#
_symmetry.space_group_name_H-M   'P 1'
#
loop_
_entity.id
_entity.type
_entity.pdbx_description
1 polymer ?
#
loop_
_entity_poly.entity_id
_entity_poly.type
_entity_poly.pdbx_seq_one_letter_code
_entity_poly.pdbx_strand_id
1 'polypeptide(L)'
;MKKKIVALCLCVALAVVAIGGATLAYFTDTDEAINTFTAGGVMIGLIEQERDGQGGLQEFTQDQVLMPIVGSAQGEKDDLGQPVAANYVDKIVTIQNTGKSDAYVRAYFAIPSALDDGYETFNAGVNVLHFNFGNEDGASTYGVQWIWKHGDKWNYFETTIGGVAYNVYYADYYQPLAAGATTEQFVSGVYLDKSFNQQDGKYYAFGEEIDLSGLISDDGELTVKCPVKAVAVQAAGFASVDAAITEAFGANYNPFGGTAANWQ
;
A
#
# COMPACT_ATOMS: atom_id res chain seq x y z
N MET A 1 53.50 28.20 -14.06
CA MET A 1 52.70 27.19 -14.76
C MET A 1 52.08 26.15 -13.82
N LYS A 2 52.82 25.52 -12.90
CA LYS A 2 52.30 24.45 -12.01
C LYS A 2 51.06 24.85 -11.17
N LYS A 3 51.03 26.08 -10.60
CA LYS A 3 49.89 26.57 -9.79
C LYS A 3 48.57 26.74 -10.61
N LYS A 4 48.68 27.11 -11.90
CA LYS A 4 47.53 27.26 -12.78
C LYS A 4 46.94 25.90 -13.19
N ILE A 5 47.79 24.88 -13.36
CA ILE A 5 47.35 23.52 -13.69
C ILE A 5 46.66 22.88 -12.48
N VAL A 6 47.22 23.07 -11.27
CA VAL A 6 46.56 22.56 -10.02
C VAL A 6 45.20 23.21 -9.80
N ALA A 7 45.05 24.52 -10.03
CA ALA A 7 43.78 25.20 -9.91
C ALA A 7 42.74 24.71 -10.95
N LEU A 8 43.20 24.45 -12.19
CA LEU A 8 42.31 23.91 -13.23
C LEU A 8 41.87 22.49 -12.90
N CYS A 9 42.77 21.63 -12.42
CA CYS A 9 42.42 20.27 -12.00
C CYS A 9 41.44 20.26 -10.79
N LEU A 10 41.61 21.22 -9.86
CA LEU A 10 40.66 21.33 -8.72
C LEU A 10 39.30 21.81 -9.16
N CYS A 11 39.20 22.76 -10.10
CA CYS A 11 37.94 23.20 -10.66
C CYS A 11 37.21 22.09 -11.45
N VAL A 12 37.94 21.28 -12.21
CA VAL A 12 37.36 20.13 -12.94
C VAL A 12 36.93 19.05 -11.96
N ALA A 13 37.68 18.74 -10.91
CA ALA A 13 37.27 17.79 -9.90
C ALA A 13 36.01 18.23 -9.14
N LEU A 14 35.93 19.53 -8.78
CA LEU A 14 34.75 20.09 -8.13
C LEU A 14 33.52 20.09 -9.06
N ALA A 15 33.72 20.36 -10.37
CA ALA A 15 32.63 20.29 -11.35
C ALA A 15 32.12 18.85 -11.54
N VAL A 16 33.01 17.86 -11.58
CA VAL A 16 32.64 16.43 -11.68
C VAL A 16 31.87 15.97 -10.44
N VAL A 17 32.29 16.40 -9.25
CA VAL A 17 31.59 16.10 -7.99
C VAL A 17 30.21 16.82 -7.96
N ALA A 18 30.11 18.04 -8.43
CA ALA A 18 28.86 18.78 -8.50
C ALA A 18 27.87 18.16 -9.54
N ILE A 19 28.37 17.69 -10.68
CA ILE A 19 27.56 17.02 -11.70
C ILE A 19 27.17 15.59 -11.21
N GLY A 20 28.10 14.84 -10.61
CA GLY A 20 27.82 13.52 -10.05
C GLY A 20 26.89 13.57 -8.83
N GLY A 21 26.97 14.63 -8.02
CA GLY A 21 26.05 14.85 -6.90
C GLY A 21 24.66 15.34 -7.30
N ALA A 22 24.56 16.08 -8.41
CA ALA A 22 23.27 16.59 -8.90
C ALA A 22 22.43 15.53 -9.62
N THR A 23 23.06 14.46 -10.13
CA THR A 23 22.35 13.37 -10.82
C THR A 23 21.78 12.29 -9.89
N LEU A 24 22.13 12.31 -8.59
CA LEU A 24 21.64 11.34 -7.59
C LEU A 24 20.58 11.92 -6.64
N ALA A 25 20.19 13.17 -6.79
CA ALA A 25 19.12 13.75 -6.00
C ALA A 25 17.74 13.41 -6.63
N TYR A 26 17.40 12.11 -6.69
CA TYR A 26 16.01 11.73 -6.86
C TYR A 26 15.26 12.02 -5.56
N PHE A 27 14.27 12.85 -5.67
CA PHE A 27 13.43 13.20 -4.55
C PHE A 27 12.40 12.08 -4.36
N THR A 28 12.50 11.41 -3.24
CA THR A 28 11.62 10.31 -2.85
C THR A 28 10.93 10.65 -1.54
N ASP A 29 9.69 10.27 -1.39
CA ASP A 29 8.99 10.33 -0.13
C ASP A 29 8.32 8.99 0.19
N THR A 30 8.37 8.58 1.45
CA THR A 30 7.73 7.38 1.98
C THR A 30 6.88 7.84 3.16
N ASP A 31 5.57 7.82 3.00
CA ASP A 31 4.67 8.20 4.08
C ASP A 31 4.13 6.95 4.79
N GLU A 32 4.32 6.98 6.08
CA GLU A 32 3.78 6.06 7.07
C GLU A 32 3.02 6.95 8.02
N ALA A 33 1.81 7.34 7.84
CA ALA A 33 1.02 8.20 8.74
C ALA A 33 1.85 9.15 9.69
N ILE A 34 3.16 9.36 9.39
CA ILE A 34 4.13 10.21 10.11
C ILE A 34 4.90 11.01 9.07
N ASN A 35 4.73 12.32 9.08
CA ASN A 35 5.37 13.24 8.15
C ASN A 35 6.90 13.16 8.17
N THR A 36 7.52 12.79 7.06
CA THR A 36 8.96 12.87 6.84
C THR A 36 9.25 13.86 5.71
N PHE A 37 10.10 14.83 5.96
CA PHE A 37 10.45 15.85 4.95
C PHE A 37 11.64 15.41 4.12
N THR A 38 11.50 15.39 2.80
CA THR A 38 12.59 15.20 1.86
C THR A 38 12.83 16.48 1.06
N ALA A 39 14.10 16.86 0.87
CA ALA A 39 14.46 18.10 0.16
C ALA A 39 14.28 17.90 -1.35
N GLY A 40 13.16 18.37 -1.90
CA GLY A 40 12.99 18.60 -3.33
C GLY A 40 11.71 18.09 -3.97
N GLY A 41 10.66 18.77 -3.93
CA GLY A 41 9.58 18.71 -4.94
C GLY A 41 8.57 17.57 -4.88
N VAL A 42 8.91 16.38 -4.42
CA VAL A 42 7.96 15.26 -4.22
C VAL A 42 7.65 15.12 -2.74
N MET A 43 6.38 15.13 -2.44
CA MET A 43 5.85 14.89 -1.09
C MET A 43 4.45 14.29 -1.23
N ILE A 44 4.17 13.23 -0.51
CA ILE A 44 2.86 12.60 -0.50
C ILE A 44 2.27 12.56 0.90
N GLY A 45 0.95 12.55 0.98
CA GLY A 45 0.18 12.30 2.20
C GLY A 45 -0.71 11.08 1.97
N LEU A 46 -0.63 10.09 2.85
CA LEU A 46 -1.57 8.98 2.88
C LEU A 46 -2.79 9.41 3.68
N ILE A 47 -3.97 9.23 3.10
CA ILE A 47 -5.25 9.63 3.69
C ILE A 47 -6.06 8.35 3.90
N GLU A 48 -6.38 8.05 5.15
CA GLU A 48 -7.27 6.95 5.53
C GLU A 48 -8.59 7.50 6.06
N GLN A 49 -9.70 7.06 5.51
CA GLN A 49 -11.04 7.55 5.84
C GLN A 49 -12.03 6.40 6.00
N GLU A 50 -13.16 6.71 6.63
CA GLU A 50 -14.33 5.87 6.77
C GLU A 50 -15.62 6.68 6.60
N ARG A 51 -16.75 6.03 6.43
CA ARG A 51 -18.07 6.71 6.40
C ARG A 51 -18.40 7.29 7.77
N ASP A 52 -18.94 8.50 7.79
CA ASP A 52 -19.39 9.17 9.02
C ASP A 52 -20.81 8.78 9.46
N GLY A 53 -21.49 7.91 8.69
CA GLY A 53 -22.88 7.52 8.92
C GLY A 53 -23.91 8.59 8.58
N GLN A 54 -23.49 9.76 8.05
CA GLN A 54 -24.35 10.89 7.65
C GLN A 54 -24.29 11.18 6.15
N GLY A 55 -23.60 10.31 5.39
CA GLY A 55 -23.40 10.43 3.94
C GLY A 55 -22.14 11.17 3.55
N GLY A 56 -21.19 11.33 4.48
CA GLY A 56 -19.86 11.88 4.28
C GLY A 56 -18.75 10.91 4.71
N LEU A 57 -17.51 11.40 4.62
CA LEU A 57 -16.31 10.70 5.07
C LEU A 57 -15.68 11.45 6.25
N GLN A 58 -15.10 10.68 7.17
CA GLN A 58 -14.31 11.16 8.29
C GLN A 58 -12.96 10.45 8.34
N GLU A 59 -12.05 10.90 9.21
CA GLU A 59 -10.80 10.22 9.49
C GLU A 59 -11.05 8.79 10.00
N PHE A 60 -10.23 7.84 9.55
CA PHE A 60 -10.37 6.43 9.91
C PHE A 60 -10.17 6.23 11.43
N THR A 61 -11.14 5.59 12.06
CA THR A 61 -11.05 5.21 13.49
C THR A 61 -10.23 3.93 13.63
N GLN A 62 -9.17 3.99 14.42
CA GLN A 62 -8.36 2.81 14.74
C GLN A 62 -9.12 1.84 15.67
N ASP A 63 -8.64 0.60 15.74
CA ASP A 63 -9.14 -0.44 16.65
C ASP A 63 -10.62 -0.82 16.40
N GLN A 64 -11.06 -0.81 15.16
CA GLN A 64 -12.40 -1.26 14.78
C GLN A 64 -12.55 -2.77 14.99
N VAL A 65 -13.73 -3.20 15.43
CA VAL A 65 -14.05 -4.61 15.62
C VAL A 65 -14.32 -5.26 14.27
N LEU A 66 -13.52 -6.26 13.93
CA LEU A 66 -13.75 -7.10 12.76
C LEU A 66 -14.69 -8.26 13.11
N MET A 67 -15.79 -8.37 12.39
CA MET A 67 -16.74 -9.46 12.47
C MET A 67 -17.00 -10.07 11.09
N PRO A 68 -17.42 -11.33 11.01
CA PRO A 68 -17.80 -11.95 9.75
C PRO A 68 -18.85 -11.11 9.00
N ILE A 69 -18.63 -10.91 7.70
CA ILE A 69 -19.52 -10.11 6.88
C ILE A 69 -20.92 -10.75 6.79
N VAL A 70 -21.94 -9.91 6.80
CA VAL A 70 -23.31 -10.31 6.53
C VAL A 70 -23.77 -9.65 5.22
N GLY A 71 -24.03 -10.46 4.22
CA GLY A 71 -24.33 -9.99 2.88
C GLY A 71 -23.13 -10.16 1.93
N SER A 72 -22.92 -9.19 1.05
CA SER A 72 -21.87 -9.23 0.03
C SER A 72 -21.14 -7.91 -0.06
N ALA A 73 -19.82 -7.94 -0.01
CA ALA A 73 -18.98 -6.77 -0.23
C ALA A 73 -18.98 -6.26 -1.68
N GLN A 74 -19.48 -7.08 -2.62
CA GLN A 74 -19.68 -6.74 -4.02
C GLN A 74 -21.17 -6.49 -4.35
N GLY A 75 -22.02 -6.38 -3.30
CA GLY A 75 -23.46 -6.16 -3.45
C GLY A 75 -23.84 -4.70 -3.65
N GLU A 76 -24.98 -4.32 -3.05
CA GLU A 76 -25.48 -2.95 -3.06
C GLU A 76 -24.48 -1.99 -2.46
N LYS A 77 -24.33 -0.82 -3.09
CA LYS A 77 -23.44 0.25 -2.64
C LYS A 77 -24.26 1.50 -2.31
N ASP A 78 -23.76 2.29 -1.39
CA ASP A 78 -24.31 3.60 -1.04
C ASP A 78 -23.87 4.70 -2.02
N ASP A 79 -24.27 5.95 -1.74
CA ASP A 79 -23.93 7.13 -2.55
C ASP A 79 -22.42 7.46 -2.57
N LEU A 80 -21.65 6.91 -1.63
CA LEU A 80 -20.19 7.02 -1.56
C LEU A 80 -19.48 5.85 -2.29
N GLY A 81 -20.23 4.93 -2.89
CA GLY A 81 -19.72 3.76 -3.57
C GLY A 81 -19.24 2.65 -2.65
N GLN A 82 -19.58 2.72 -1.34
CA GLN A 82 -19.18 1.71 -0.36
C GLN A 82 -20.26 0.64 -0.19
N PRO A 83 -19.88 -0.64 0.04
CA PRO A 83 -20.86 -1.71 0.29
C PRO A 83 -21.74 -1.41 1.49
N VAL A 84 -23.04 -1.72 1.38
CA VAL A 84 -24.00 -1.63 2.50
C VAL A 84 -24.09 -2.91 3.32
N ALA A 85 -23.19 -3.86 3.09
CA ALA A 85 -23.10 -5.10 3.84
C ALA A 85 -22.78 -4.85 5.32
N ALA A 86 -23.49 -5.50 6.24
CA ALA A 86 -23.17 -5.37 7.65
C ALA A 86 -21.82 -6.03 7.98
N ASN A 87 -21.08 -5.44 8.91
CA ASN A 87 -19.73 -5.82 9.31
C ASN A 87 -18.65 -5.64 8.20
N TYR A 88 -18.97 -4.89 7.16
CA TYR A 88 -17.96 -4.36 6.26
C TYR A 88 -17.29 -3.15 6.97
N VAL A 89 -15.98 -3.17 7.06
CA VAL A 89 -15.19 -2.09 7.68
C VAL A 89 -14.60 -1.23 6.57
N ASP A 90 -14.97 0.02 6.54
CA ASP A 90 -14.37 0.99 5.63
C ASP A 90 -12.89 1.15 5.98
N LYS A 91 -12.06 1.11 4.96
CA LYS A 91 -10.65 1.51 5.01
C LYS A 91 -10.34 2.16 3.66
N ILE A 92 -10.88 3.38 3.51
CA ILE A 92 -10.79 4.14 2.28
C ILE A 92 -9.45 4.84 2.25
N VAL A 93 -8.55 4.35 1.40
CA VAL A 93 -7.18 4.84 1.31
C VAL A 93 -6.97 5.58 0.00
N THR A 94 -6.51 6.83 0.09
CA THR A 94 -6.07 7.64 -1.05
C THR A 94 -4.71 8.25 -0.77
N ILE A 95 -3.99 8.63 -1.81
CA ILE A 95 -2.69 9.27 -1.70
C ILE A 95 -2.76 10.65 -2.36
N GLN A 96 -2.39 11.68 -1.63
CA GLN A 96 -2.31 13.04 -2.15
C GLN A 96 -0.87 13.42 -2.44
N ASN A 97 -0.60 13.96 -3.62
CA ASN A 97 0.67 14.61 -3.92
C ASN A 97 0.66 16.04 -3.36
N THR A 98 1.24 16.23 -2.19
CA THR A 98 1.38 17.54 -1.56
C THR A 98 2.65 18.28 -1.99
N GLY A 99 3.44 17.67 -2.87
CA GLY A 99 4.65 18.24 -3.46
C GLY A 99 4.37 19.26 -4.56
N LYS A 100 5.44 19.64 -5.25
CA LYS A 100 5.41 20.66 -6.33
C LYS A 100 5.67 20.08 -7.70
N SER A 101 5.95 18.79 -7.80
CA SER A 101 6.26 18.09 -9.04
C SER A 101 5.35 16.89 -9.20
N ASP A 102 5.06 16.51 -10.43
CA ASP A 102 4.35 15.27 -10.74
C ASP A 102 5.18 14.08 -10.23
N ALA A 103 4.51 13.10 -9.66
CA ALA A 103 5.14 11.95 -9.03
C ALA A 103 4.53 10.63 -9.49
N TYR A 104 5.37 9.62 -9.71
CA TYR A 104 4.93 8.23 -9.72
C TYR A 104 4.70 7.75 -8.30
N VAL A 105 3.59 7.02 -8.11
CA VAL A 105 3.16 6.54 -6.79
C VAL A 105 2.98 5.03 -6.82
N ARG A 106 3.52 4.34 -5.82
CA ARG A 106 3.26 2.92 -5.52
C ARG A 106 2.73 2.82 -4.09
N ALA A 107 1.66 2.09 -3.90
CA ALA A 107 1.08 1.83 -2.59
C ALA A 107 1.11 0.34 -2.26
N TYR A 108 1.17 0.02 -0.97
CA TYR A 108 1.34 -1.32 -0.42
C TYR A 108 0.30 -1.55 0.66
N PHE A 109 -0.32 -2.72 0.65
CA PHE A 109 -1.27 -3.18 1.65
C PHE A 109 -0.81 -4.52 2.20
N ALA A 110 -0.59 -4.60 3.51
CA ALA A 110 -0.11 -5.82 4.15
C ALA A 110 -1.24 -6.48 4.94
N ILE A 111 -1.40 -7.79 4.75
CA ILE A 111 -2.37 -8.65 5.44
C ILE A 111 -1.60 -9.72 6.21
N PRO A 112 -1.94 -10.02 7.49
CA PRO A 112 -1.33 -11.14 8.19
C PRO A 112 -1.51 -12.44 7.41
N SER A 113 -0.41 -13.18 7.16
CA SER A 113 -0.45 -14.41 6.38
C SER A 113 -1.33 -15.51 6.99
N ALA A 114 -1.58 -15.44 8.30
CA ALA A 114 -2.53 -16.35 8.96
C ALA A 114 -3.99 -16.15 8.54
N LEU A 115 -4.32 -15.03 7.87
CA LEU A 115 -5.66 -14.69 7.39
C LEU A 115 -5.75 -14.60 5.88
N ASP A 116 -4.66 -14.87 5.17
CA ASP A 116 -4.56 -14.73 3.71
C ASP A 116 -3.63 -15.79 3.12
N ASP A 117 -4.14 -16.63 2.24
CA ASP A 117 -3.38 -17.72 1.61
C ASP A 117 -2.39 -17.26 0.51
N GLY A 118 -2.30 -15.95 0.31
CA GLY A 118 -1.43 -15.36 -0.69
C GLY A 118 -2.04 -15.32 -2.10
N TYR A 119 -1.22 -14.85 -3.03
CA TYR A 119 -1.68 -14.52 -4.38
C TYR A 119 -2.18 -15.71 -5.22
N GLU A 120 -1.69 -16.91 -4.96
CA GLU A 120 -2.07 -18.10 -5.73
C GLU A 120 -3.50 -18.54 -5.46
N THR A 121 -3.97 -18.32 -4.26
CA THR A 121 -5.32 -18.69 -3.81
C THR A 121 -6.29 -17.51 -3.73
N PHE A 122 -5.82 -16.29 -3.96
CA PHE A 122 -6.58 -15.05 -3.85
C PHE A 122 -7.95 -15.12 -4.57
N ASN A 123 -8.03 -15.76 -5.73
CA ASN A 123 -9.27 -15.96 -6.47
C ASN A 123 -10.03 -17.25 -6.09
N ALA A 124 -9.48 -18.07 -5.20
CA ALA A 124 -10.08 -19.36 -4.84
C ALA A 124 -11.10 -19.26 -3.69
N GLY A 125 -11.28 -18.08 -3.09
CA GLY A 125 -12.27 -17.85 -2.04
C GLY A 125 -11.91 -18.49 -0.69
N VAL A 126 -10.63 -18.75 -0.45
CA VAL A 126 -10.13 -19.34 0.81
C VAL A 126 -9.49 -18.32 1.74
N ASN A 127 -9.40 -17.05 1.36
CA ASN A 127 -8.91 -15.99 2.23
C ASN A 127 -9.92 -15.71 3.35
N VAL A 128 -9.42 -15.61 4.56
CA VAL A 128 -10.23 -15.31 5.75
C VAL A 128 -10.48 -13.81 5.86
N LEU A 129 -9.46 -13.00 5.64
CA LEU A 129 -9.57 -11.56 5.53
C LEU A 129 -9.57 -11.16 4.06
N HIS A 130 -10.58 -10.45 3.66
CA HIS A 130 -10.70 -9.88 2.33
C HIS A 130 -10.52 -8.38 2.38
N PHE A 131 -10.10 -7.80 1.27
CA PHE A 131 -10.11 -6.37 1.05
C PHE A 131 -10.72 -6.04 -0.31
N ASN A 132 -11.46 -4.92 -0.36
CA ASN A 132 -11.87 -4.32 -1.61
C ASN A 132 -10.83 -3.28 -1.99
N PHE A 133 -10.33 -3.37 -3.21
CA PHE A 133 -9.49 -2.34 -3.78
C PHE A 133 -10.34 -1.38 -4.61
N GLY A 134 -9.91 -0.12 -4.65
CA GLY A 134 -10.64 0.95 -5.32
C GLY A 134 -10.91 0.64 -6.79
N ASN A 135 -12.04 1.12 -7.28
CA ASN A 135 -12.58 0.95 -8.65
C ASN A 135 -13.23 -0.39 -8.96
N GLU A 136 -13.78 -1.05 -7.99
CA GLU A 136 -14.68 -2.17 -8.23
C GLU A 136 -16.08 -1.75 -8.66
N ASP A 137 -16.25 -0.82 -9.56
CA ASP A 137 -17.57 -0.67 -10.21
C ASP A 137 -17.68 -1.65 -11.35
N GLY A 138 -17.86 -2.91 -10.99
CA GLY A 138 -18.23 -3.98 -11.90
C GLY A 138 -17.34 -4.12 -13.12
N ALA A 139 -16.69 -5.21 -13.24
CA ALA A 139 -16.14 -5.90 -14.41
C ALA A 139 -15.35 -5.13 -15.49
N SER A 140 -15.53 -3.83 -15.69
CA SER A 140 -14.90 -3.13 -16.82
C SER A 140 -13.74 -2.20 -16.45
N THR A 141 -13.53 -1.92 -15.19
CA THR A 141 -12.54 -0.93 -14.73
C THR A 141 -11.52 -1.47 -13.73
N TYR A 142 -11.43 -2.75 -13.60
CA TYR A 142 -10.44 -3.41 -12.78
C TYR A 142 -9.03 -2.94 -13.15
N GLY A 143 -8.36 -2.23 -12.24
CA GLY A 143 -6.98 -1.81 -12.42
C GLY A 143 -6.77 -0.64 -13.39
N VAL A 144 -7.79 0.14 -13.71
CA VAL A 144 -7.62 1.30 -14.59
C VAL A 144 -6.79 2.39 -13.91
N GLN A 145 -6.96 2.64 -12.63
CA GLN A 145 -6.20 3.64 -11.88
C GLN A 145 -5.08 3.03 -11.04
N TRP A 146 -5.27 1.82 -10.55
CA TRP A 146 -4.25 1.09 -9.80
C TRP A 146 -3.91 -0.22 -10.48
N ILE A 147 -2.65 -0.39 -10.85
CA ILE A 147 -2.13 -1.59 -11.52
C ILE A 147 -1.70 -2.59 -10.46
N TRP A 148 -2.59 -3.50 -10.11
CA TRP A 148 -2.38 -4.55 -9.12
C TRP A 148 -1.69 -5.81 -9.69
N LYS A 149 -1.64 -5.92 -11.02
CA LYS A 149 -1.08 -7.09 -11.71
C LYS A 149 -0.18 -6.67 -12.86
N HIS A 150 0.89 -7.42 -13.05
CA HIS A 150 1.67 -7.41 -14.28
C HIS A 150 1.43 -8.72 -15.03
N GLY A 151 0.66 -8.66 -16.12
CA GLY A 151 0.13 -9.85 -16.80
C GLY A 151 -0.88 -10.57 -15.89
N ASP A 152 -0.69 -11.87 -15.71
CA ASP A 152 -1.58 -12.70 -14.88
C ASP A 152 -1.16 -12.74 -13.39
N LYS A 153 -0.03 -12.13 -13.05
CA LYS A 153 0.53 -12.18 -11.69
C LYS A 153 0.17 -10.94 -10.89
N TRP A 154 -0.23 -11.16 -9.64
CA TRP A 154 -0.37 -10.10 -8.67
C TRP A 154 0.99 -9.51 -8.31
N ASN A 155 1.03 -8.22 -8.07
CA ASN A 155 2.18 -7.56 -7.47
C ASN A 155 2.17 -7.92 -5.97
N TYR A 156 3.08 -8.78 -5.57
CA TYR A 156 3.03 -9.47 -4.28
C TYR A 156 4.42 -9.77 -3.75
N PHE A 157 4.56 -9.79 -2.45
CA PHE A 157 5.69 -10.38 -1.73
C PHE A 157 5.31 -10.71 -0.29
N GLU A 158 6.13 -11.52 0.36
CA GLU A 158 5.98 -11.88 1.77
C GLU A 158 7.03 -11.19 2.62
N THR A 159 6.68 -10.81 3.85
CA THR A 159 7.62 -10.20 4.80
C THR A 159 7.19 -10.43 6.24
N THR A 160 8.04 -10.04 7.20
CA THR A 160 7.73 -10.06 8.63
C THR A 160 7.74 -8.64 9.17
N ILE A 161 6.65 -8.23 9.83
CA ILE A 161 6.48 -6.91 10.45
C ILE A 161 6.24 -7.13 11.94
N GLY A 162 7.13 -6.64 12.79
CA GLY A 162 7.00 -6.79 14.25
C GLY A 162 6.91 -8.24 14.76
N GLY A 163 7.51 -9.20 14.03
CA GLY A 163 7.47 -10.63 14.38
C GLY A 163 6.28 -11.41 13.79
N VAL A 164 5.33 -10.73 13.14
CA VAL A 164 4.19 -11.35 12.45
C VAL A 164 4.49 -11.47 10.96
N ALA A 165 4.15 -12.61 10.36
CA ALA A 165 4.26 -12.83 8.91
C ALA A 165 3.11 -12.13 8.17
N TYR A 166 3.46 -11.47 7.08
CA TYR A 166 2.53 -10.72 6.22
C TYR A 166 2.67 -11.07 4.76
N ASN A 167 1.54 -11.14 4.09
CA ASN A 167 1.39 -11.08 2.65
C ASN A 167 1.18 -9.61 2.25
N VAL A 168 2.01 -9.11 1.36
CA VAL A 168 1.97 -7.71 0.92
C VAL A 168 1.55 -7.65 -0.53
N TYR A 169 0.45 -6.99 -0.78
CA TYR A 169 -0.02 -6.65 -2.12
C TYR A 169 0.34 -5.20 -2.41
N TYR A 170 0.78 -4.90 -3.63
CA TYR A 170 1.08 -3.53 -4.00
C TYR A 170 0.51 -3.18 -5.38
N ALA A 171 0.28 -1.90 -5.59
CA ALA A 171 -0.13 -1.42 -6.89
C ALA A 171 0.54 -0.10 -7.25
N ASP A 172 0.72 0.08 -8.54
CA ASP A 172 1.23 1.29 -9.15
C ASP A 172 0.07 2.16 -9.62
N TYR A 173 0.09 3.46 -9.27
CA TYR A 173 -0.86 4.38 -9.85
C TYR A 173 -0.56 4.54 -11.34
N TYR A 174 -1.57 4.40 -12.20
CA TYR A 174 -1.45 4.18 -13.64
C TYR A 174 -0.74 5.31 -14.41
N GLN A 175 -0.62 6.49 -13.83
CA GLN A 175 -0.02 7.67 -14.41
C GLN A 175 0.67 8.52 -13.35
N PRO A 176 1.54 9.47 -13.75
CA PRO A 176 2.05 10.47 -12.82
C PRO A 176 0.92 11.22 -12.12
N LEU A 177 0.97 11.25 -10.80
CA LEU A 177 0.06 12.02 -9.97
C LEU A 177 0.51 13.48 -9.97
N ALA A 178 -0.30 14.36 -10.53
CA ALA A 178 0.02 15.77 -10.62
C ALA A 178 0.18 16.43 -9.24
N ALA A 179 1.00 17.47 -9.17
CA ALA A 179 1.13 18.28 -7.95
C ALA A 179 -0.25 18.77 -7.44
N GLY A 180 -0.53 18.54 -6.18
CA GLY A 180 -1.81 18.88 -5.53
C GLY A 180 -2.97 17.90 -5.78
N ALA A 181 -2.80 16.92 -6.67
CA ALA A 181 -3.84 15.93 -6.96
C ALA A 181 -3.86 14.82 -5.91
N THR A 182 -5.02 14.13 -5.83
CA THR A 182 -5.24 12.94 -5.01
C THR A 182 -5.58 11.78 -5.92
N THR A 183 -5.09 10.58 -5.61
CA THR A 183 -5.41 9.36 -6.34
C THR A 183 -6.87 8.96 -6.14
N GLU A 184 -7.36 8.08 -6.99
CA GLU A 184 -8.52 7.27 -6.66
C GLU A 184 -8.21 6.35 -5.48
N GLN A 185 -9.26 5.73 -4.91
CA GLN A 185 -9.12 4.81 -3.79
C GLN A 185 -8.17 3.64 -4.13
N PHE A 186 -7.16 3.45 -3.31
CA PHE A 186 -6.26 2.29 -3.38
C PHE A 186 -6.92 1.05 -2.75
N VAL A 187 -7.40 1.19 -1.53
CA VAL A 187 -8.22 0.22 -0.82
C VAL A 187 -9.49 0.96 -0.39
N SER A 188 -10.63 0.28 -0.39
CA SER A 188 -11.92 0.84 0.04
C SER A 188 -12.44 0.25 1.35
N GLY A 189 -12.04 -0.95 1.69
CA GLY A 189 -12.41 -1.56 2.97
C GLY A 189 -11.95 -2.99 3.12
N VAL A 190 -12.18 -3.53 4.31
CA VAL A 190 -11.81 -4.89 4.70
C VAL A 190 -13.00 -5.60 5.35
N TYR A 191 -13.01 -6.92 5.28
CA TYR A 191 -14.03 -7.73 5.94
C TYR A 191 -13.54 -9.16 6.17
N LEU A 192 -14.02 -9.81 7.23
CA LEU A 192 -13.81 -11.23 7.43
C LEU A 192 -14.82 -12.04 6.62
N ASP A 193 -14.38 -13.18 6.09
CA ASP A 193 -15.26 -14.14 5.43
C ASP A 193 -16.37 -14.60 6.36
N LYS A 194 -17.54 -14.85 5.81
CA LYS A 194 -18.72 -15.32 6.55
C LYS A 194 -18.56 -16.67 7.25
N SER A 195 -17.57 -17.47 6.81
CA SER A 195 -17.24 -18.76 7.41
C SER A 195 -16.41 -18.63 8.69
N PHE A 196 -15.83 -17.43 8.95
CA PHE A 196 -15.02 -17.18 10.13
C PHE A 196 -15.86 -17.28 11.41
N ASN A 197 -15.41 -18.07 12.35
CA ASN A 197 -16.05 -18.19 13.66
C ASN A 197 -15.06 -18.58 14.76
N GLN A 198 -15.49 -18.42 16.01
CA GLN A 198 -14.76 -18.85 17.18
C GLN A 198 -15.57 -19.88 17.96
N GLN A 199 -14.97 -20.99 18.32
CA GLN A 199 -15.56 -22.03 19.15
C GLN A 199 -14.52 -22.58 20.13
N ASP A 200 -14.87 -22.65 21.41
CA ASP A 200 -14.03 -23.20 22.50
C ASP A 200 -12.61 -22.55 22.55
N GLY A 201 -12.52 -21.25 22.26
CA GLY A 201 -11.27 -20.50 22.26
C GLY A 201 -10.40 -20.71 21.02
N LYS A 202 -10.86 -21.44 20.03
CA LYS A 202 -10.21 -21.69 18.75
C LYS A 202 -10.92 -20.96 17.62
N TYR A 203 -10.19 -20.64 16.56
CA TYR A 203 -10.70 -19.97 15.37
C TYR A 203 -10.83 -20.93 14.21
N TYR A 204 -11.89 -20.77 13.45
CA TYR A 204 -12.21 -21.61 12.28
C TYR A 204 -12.61 -20.73 11.09
N ALA A 205 -12.23 -21.18 9.90
CA ALA A 205 -12.75 -20.65 8.66
C ALA A 205 -12.87 -21.79 7.63
N PHE A 206 -13.88 -21.75 6.78
CA PHE A 206 -14.16 -22.78 5.76
C PHE A 206 -14.30 -24.21 6.33
N GLY A 207 -14.62 -24.33 7.61
CA GLY A 207 -14.75 -25.62 8.33
C GLY A 207 -13.45 -26.17 8.91
N GLU A 208 -12.33 -25.48 8.73
CA GLU A 208 -11.01 -25.88 9.24
C GLU A 208 -10.57 -24.96 10.39
N GLU A 209 -9.83 -25.52 11.35
CA GLU A 209 -9.18 -24.75 12.42
C GLU A 209 -8.02 -23.93 11.83
N ILE A 210 -7.96 -22.64 12.16
CA ILE A 210 -6.88 -21.74 11.72
C ILE A 210 -6.05 -21.30 12.93
N ASP A 211 -4.73 -21.28 12.77
CA ASP A 211 -3.81 -20.83 13.81
C ASP A 211 -3.61 -19.32 13.76
N LEU A 212 -4.24 -18.60 14.69
CA LEU A 212 -4.10 -17.16 14.85
C LEU A 212 -3.25 -16.78 16.08
N SER A 213 -2.49 -17.71 16.65
CA SER A 213 -1.69 -17.47 17.88
C SER A 213 -0.73 -16.30 17.75
N GLY A 214 -0.18 -16.06 16.54
CA GLY A 214 0.69 -14.91 16.26
C GLY A 214 -0.03 -13.56 16.22
N LEU A 215 -1.36 -13.54 16.25
CA LEU A 215 -2.20 -12.33 16.24
C LEU A 215 -2.91 -12.10 17.58
N ILE A 216 -2.72 -12.98 18.55
CA ILE A 216 -3.26 -12.81 19.90
C ILE A 216 -2.33 -11.91 20.70
N SER A 217 -2.87 -10.82 21.22
CA SER A 217 -2.17 -9.90 22.10
C SER A 217 -1.95 -10.48 23.51
N ASP A 218 -1.11 -9.85 24.32
CA ASP A 218 -0.79 -10.32 25.67
C ASP A 218 -2.01 -10.39 26.62
N ASP A 219 -3.05 -9.61 26.33
CA ASP A 219 -4.34 -9.63 27.04
C ASP A 219 -5.33 -10.67 26.50
N GLY A 220 -4.92 -11.44 25.49
CA GLY A 220 -5.70 -12.54 24.91
C GLY A 220 -6.68 -12.11 23.82
N GLU A 221 -6.61 -10.88 23.35
CA GLU A 221 -7.47 -10.38 22.27
C GLU A 221 -6.86 -10.61 20.88
N LEU A 222 -7.68 -11.00 19.92
CA LEU A 222 -7.28 -11.10 18.52
C LEU A 222 -7.11 -9.69 17.94
N THR A 223 -5.88 -9.33 17.62
CA THR A 223 -5.55 -8.03 17.03
C THR A 223 -5.06 -8.19 15.59
N VAL A 224 -5.83 -7.68 14.64
CA VAL A 224 -5.49 -7.69 13.21
C VAL A 224 -5.00 -6.31 12.79
N LYS A 225 -3.75 -6.24 12.35
CA LYS A 225 -3.18 -5.01 11.79
C LYS A 225 -2.98 -5.18 10.30
N CYS A 226 -3.52 -4.24 9.53
CA CYS A 226 -3.35 -4.20 8.07
C CYS A 226 -2.68 -2.88 7.67
N PRO A 227 -1.35 -2.77 7.85
CA PRO A 227 -0.64 -1.54 7.55
C PRO A 227 -0.66 -1.22 6.06
N VAL A 228 -0.80 0.08 5.77
CA VAL A 228 -0.68 0.63 4.42
C VAL A 228 0.55 1.52 4.37
N LYS A 229 1.29 1.45 3.29
CA LYS A 229 2.39 2.37 2.99
C LYS A 229 2.30 2.85 1.55
N ALA A 230 2.83 4.04 1.30
CA ALA A 230 2.99 4.54 -0.06
C ALA A 230 4.39 5.11 -0.24
N VAL A 231 4.90 5.04 -1.46
CA VAL A 231 6.15 5.68 -1.87
C VAL A 231 5.91 6.46 -3.15
N ALA A 232 6.65 7.53 -3.32
CA ALA A 232 6.58 8.34 -4.52
C ALA A 232 7.96 8.76 -5.00
N VAL A 233 8.09 8.86 -6.33
CA VAL A 233 9.31 9.34 -7.00
C VAL A 233 8.91 10.35 -8.04
N GLN A 234 9.71 11.42 -8.20
CA GLN A 234 9.49 12.39 -9.27
C GLN A 234 9.32 11.70 -10.62
N ALA A 235 8.27 12.05 -11.36
CA ALA A 235 7.98 11.39 -12.63
C ALA A 235 8.92 11.82 -13.77
N ALA A 236 9.44 13.07 -13.71
CA ALA A 236 10.31 13.60 -14.74
C ALA A 236 11.61 12.76 -14.85
N GLY A 237 11.88 12.32 -16.07
CA GLY A 237 13.08 11.53 -16.38
C GLY A 237 12.86 10.02 -16.38
N PHE A 238 11.69 9.53 -16.01
CA PHE A 238 11.36 8.10 -16.01
C PHE A 238 10.25 7.78 -17.02
N ALA A 239 10.31 6.59 -17.58
CA ALA A 239 9.32 6.08 -18.53
C ALA A 239 8.13 5.41 -17.85
N SER A 240 8.30 4.96 -16.60
CA SER A 240 7.27 4.23 -15.83
C SER A 240 7.51 4.37 -14.33
N VAL A 241 6.47 4.07 -13.55
CA VAL A 241 6.55 3.97 -12.09
C VAL A 241 7.56 2.90 -11.65
N ASP A 242 7.59 1.75 -12.29
CA ASP A 242 8.52 0.68 -11.95
C ASP A 242 9.99 1.09 -12.16
N ALA A 243 10.30 1.75 -13.27
CA ALA A 243 11.63 2.29 -13.51
C ALA A 243 12.04 3.32 -12.44
N ALA A 244 11.11 4.22 -12.06
CA ALA A 244 11.36 5.25 -11.06
C ALA A 244 11.58 4.64 -9.66
N ILE A 245 10.72 3.71 -9.24
CA ILE A 245 10.82 3.04 -7.94
C ILE A 245 12.08 2.18 -7.86
N THR A 246 12.39 1.42 -8.93
CA THR A 246 13.61 0.60 -8.97
C THR A 246 14.89 1.44 -8.87
N GLU A 247 14.93 2.57 -9.55
CA GLU A 247 16.10 3.46 -9.49
C GLU A 247 16.25 4.12 -8.12
N ALA A 248 15.13 4.52 -7.51
CA ALA A 248 15.15 5.25 -6.24
C ALA A 248 15.38 4.37 -5.02
N PHE A 249 14.79 3.18 -5.00
CA PHE A 249 14.75 2.30 -3.82
C PHE A 249 15.40 0.93 -4.06
N GLY A 250 15.72 0.60 -5.29
CA GLY A 250 16.18 -0.73 -5.70
C GLY A 250 15.04 -1.65 -6.14
N ALA A 251 15.40 -2.68 -6.91
CA ALA A 251 14.47 -3.74 -7.24
C ALA A 251 14.02 -4.46 -5.95
N ASN A 252 12.79 -4.90 -5.90
CA ASN A 252 12.22 -5.62 -4.75
C ASN A 252 12.25 -4.78 -3.45
N TYR A 253 11.90 -3.52 -3.53
CA TYR A 253 11.84 -2.63 -2.38
C TYR A 253 10.70 -3.00 -1.43
N ASN A 254 11.05 -3.28 -0.17
CA ASN A 254 10.11 -3.53 0.92
C ASN A 254 10.01 -2.31 1.84
N PRO A 255 8.91 -1.53 1.80
CA PRO A 255 8.76 -0.33 2.63
C PRO A 255 8.56 -0.64 4.12
N PHE A 256 8.21 -1.88 4.47
CA PHE A 256 7.99 -2.29 5.86
C PHE A 256 9.29 -2.66 6.58
N GLY A 257 10.40 -2.72 5.84
CA GLY A 257 11.69 -3.17 6.36
C GLY A 257 11.79 -4.70 6.46
N GLY A 258 12.96 -5.17 6.87
CA GLY A 258 13.22 -6.60 6.96
C GLY A 258 13.45 -7.28 5.61
N THR A 259 13.54 -8.61 5.64
CA THR A 259 13.75 -9.43 4.45
C THR A 259 12.40 -9.76 3.82
N ALA A 260 12.27 -9.46 2.54
CA ALA A 260 11.12 -9.86 1.74
C ALA A 260 11.46 -11.10 0.90
N ALA A 261 10.48 -11.94 0.68
CA ALA A 261 10.58 -13.19 -0.07
C ALA A 261 9.41 -13.32 -1.06
N ASN A 262 9.49 -14.31 -1.94
CA ASN A 262 8.41 -14.73 -2.85
C ASN A 262 7.82 -13.58 -3.70
N TRP A 263 8.68 -12.71 -4.21
CA TRP A 263 8.29 -11.63 -5.12
C TRP A 263 7.66 -12.17 -6.41
N GLN A 264 6.54 -11.57 -6.82
CA GLN A 264 5.84 -11.88 -8.06
C GLN A 264 5.75 -10.64 -8.95
#